data_bdaf68820326f72cbd76d11f1ae12fc9
#
_entry.id   bdaf68820326f72cbd76d11f1ae12fc9
#
_cell.length_a   1.000
_cell.length_b   1.000
_cell.length_c   1.000
_cell.angle_alpha   90.00
_cell.angle_beta   90.00
_cell.angle_gamma   90.00
#
_symmetry.space_group_name_H-M   'P 1'
#
loop_
_entity.id
_entity.type
_entity.pdbx_description
1 polymer ?
#
loop_
_entity_poly.entity_id
_entity_poly.type
_entity_poly.pdbx_seq_one_letter_code
_entity_poly.pdbx_strand_id
1 'polypeptide(L)'
;MTKMIFVKLMKPIAFCAMLSMLVLAACSDDEGPSPTPTTNDAVFIKDKDKLDMIYSLVDLEGDKGRIYEMNYTVDYKLDEALNAGIVGTTSLTRFVVTHLFDSIPSAKSVSLSYDAGCSAFACPDGTSGNFLMGRNFDFNHRDPDTKERVMIPLIAVHTAPAGGKKSVSFVDGQFVKYESGFYTKKGNDLSMLMALPYLLLDGINEDGFAVSVLKLDGLPTAQTDSPNKRIFTTVAMRMLLDRASTVKEAKEMLKDYSMYMDTDSASYHFFMADAKGDFAIVEYTNPDTQLNPNRLEELSGADTLRCVTNFYVSPNMYATPHGMRHSLHGKERYDSLRAGLLRHNYKMTPEEALGLLKVVAQGPDGYQGSTGFTQWSEVFNLSKKTVSMSILREWDKTFHFKVE
;
A
#
# COMPACT_ATOMS: atom_id res chain seq x y z
N MET A 1 -24.29 17.31 64.11
CA MET A 1 -24.88 16.07 64.69
C MET A 1 -24.52 14.96 63.72
N THR A 2 -23.83 13.99 63.95
CA THR A 2 -23.49 13.05 64.93
C THR A 2 -22.82 11.86 64.22
N LYS A 3 -21.57 11.63 64.60
CA LYS A 3 -20.81 10.38 64.88
C LYS A 3 -20.73 9.32 63.73
N MET A 4 -19.56 9.08 63.17
CA MET A 4 -18.44 8.24 63.69
C MET A 4 -18.85 6.85 64.23
N ILE A 5 -18.25 5.79 63.66
CA ILE A 5 -17.49 4.78 64.45
C ILE A 5 -16.71 3.85 63.51
N PHE A 6 -15.48 3.67 63.88
CA PHE A 6 -14.41 2.71 63.49
C PHE A 6 -14.79 1.24 63.69
N VAL A 7 -14.15 0.29 63.01
CA VAL A 7 -13.42 -0.81 63.60
C VAL A 7 -12.45 -1.45 62.58
N LYS A 8 -11.34 -1.63 62.93
CA LYS A 8 -10.04 -2.21 62.77
C LYS A 8 -10.03 -3.73 62.98
N LEU A 9 -9.08 -4.42 62.38
CA LEU A 9 -8.20 -5.54 62.82
C LEU A 9 -8.15 -6.61 61.72
N MET A 10 -7.07 -7.14 61.32
CA MET A 10 -5.69 -7.54 61.69
C MET A 10 -5.34 -8.82 60.90
N LYS A 11 -4.12 -8.88 60.47
CA LYS A 11 -3.45 -10.02 59.77
C LYS A 11 -3.29 -11.24 60.67
N PRO A 12 -2.89 -12.42 60.12
CA PRO A 12 -1.49 -12.76 60.31
C PRO A 12 -0.76 -13.41 59.10
N ILE A 13 0.51 -13.39 59.28
CA ILE A 13 1.69 -13.83 58.57
C ILE A 13 1.93 -15.35 58.77
N ALA A 14 2.46 -16.02 57.72
CA ALA A 14 3.33 -17.20 57.83
C ALA A 14 4.09 -17.38 56.52
N PHE A 15 5.25 -17.28 56.45
CA PHE A 15 6.64 -17.69 56.58
C PHE A 15 6.88 -19.17 56.17
N CYS A 16 7.72 -19.39 55.16
CA CYS A 16 8.78 -20.43 54.95
C CYS A 16 9.07 -20.48 53.43
N ALA A 17 10.23 -20.46 52.94
CA ALA A 17 11.62 -20.63 53.22
C ALA A 17 12.32 -20.89 51.86
N MET A 18 13.47 -20.36 51.70
CA MET A 18 14.47 -20.41 50.62
C MET A 18 14.74 -21.82 50.07
N LEU A 19 15.00 -21.87 48.75
CA LEU A 19 16.13 -22.64 48.24
C LEU A 19 16.74 -21.94 47.01
N SER A 20 17.93 -21.46 47.20
CA SER A 20 18.82 -20.87 46.18
C SER A 20 19.45 -21.98 45.35
N MET A 21 19.37 -21.84 44.00
CA MET A 21 20.35 -22.44 43.09
C MET A 21 20.83 -21.36 42.11
N LEU A 22 22.09 -20.96 42.28
CA LEU A 22 22.86 -20.27 41.27
C LEU A 22 23.07 -21.22 40.08
N VAL A 23 22.71 -20.76 38.89
CA VAL A 23 23.28 -21.26 37.64
C VAL A 23 23.83 -20.07 36.88
N LEU A 24 25.13 -20.10 36.68
CA LEU A 24 25.91 -19.17 35.85
C LEU A 24 25.37 -19.29 34.39
N ALA A 25 24.83 -18.22 33.86
CA ALA A 25 24.55 -18.12 32.45
C ALA A 25 25.72 -17.45 31.76
N ALA A 26 26.32 -18.16 30.85
CA ALA A 26 27.23 -17.63 29.85
C ALA A 26 26.43 -16.73 28.87
N CYS A 27 26.98 -15.54 28.60
CA CYS A 27 26.50 -14.69 27.53
C CYS A 27 26.70 -15.40 26.18
N SER A 28 25.63 -15.67 25.50
CA SER A 28 25.59 -15.80 24.03
C SER A 28 24.60 -14.78 23.49
N ASP A 29 25.08 -13.92 22.61
CA ASP A 29 24.25 -13.01 21.84
C ASP A 29 23.41 -13.85 20.88
N ASP A 30 22.26 -14.29 21.35
CA ASP A 30 21.17 -14.80 20.50
C ASP A 30 20.07 -13.74 20.49
N GLU A 31 19.86 -13.14 19.33
CA GLU A 31 18.63 -12.40 19.07
C GLU A 31 17.47 -13.37 19.31
N GLY A 32 16.75 -13.14 20.39
CA GLY A 32 15.61 -13.97 20.76
C GLY A 32 14.54 -13.95 19.68
N PRO A 33 13.82 -15.06 19.47
CA PRO A 33 12.76 -15.13 18.50
C PRO A 33 11.73 -14.04 18.79
N SER A 34 11.31 -13.35 17.72
CA SER A 34 10.18 -12.41 17.73
C SER A 34 9.01 -13.02 18.52
N PRO A 35 8.29 -12.26 19.35
CA PRO A 35 7.25 -12.83 20.22
C PRO A 35 6.19 -13.52 19.35
N THR A 36 6.08 -14.82 19.48
CA THR A 36 5.03 -15.60 18.84
C THR A 36 3.67 -15.08 19.34
N PRO A 37 2.72 -14.74 18.48
CA PRO A 37 1.41 -14.28 18.90
C PRO A 37 0.72 -15.35 19.74
N THR A 38 0.47 -15.04 21.00
CA THR A 38 0.03 -16.06 21.97
C THR A 38 -1.43 -16.45 21.87
N THR A 39 -2.26 -15.87 20.95
CA THR A 39 -3.68 -16.24 20.77
C THR A 39 -4.41 -15.56 19.60
N ASN A 40 -3.74 -15.05 18.59
CA ASN A 40 -4.43 -14.60 17.39
C ASN A 40 -4.42 -15.75 16.38
N ASP A 41 -5.58 -16.29 16.13
CA ASP A 41 -5.70 -17.41 15.21
C ASP A 41 -6.04 -16.87 13.83
N ALA A 42 -5.39 -17.40 12.81
CA ALA A 42 -5.89 -17.30 11.46
C ALA A 42 -7.06 -18.30 11.34
N VAL A 43 -8.22 -17.92 11.85
CA VAL A 43 -9.37 -18.80 12.16
C VAL A 43 -9.82 -19.63 10.96
N PHE A 44 -9.64 -19.11 9.75
CA PHE A 44 -10.04 -19.76 8.51
C PHE A 44 -8.90 -20.47 7.77
N ILE A 45 -7.71 -20.49 8.37
CA ILE A 45 -6.50 -21.11 7.80
C ILE A 45 -6.13 -22.34 8.66
N LYS A 46 -5.87 -23.45 7.99
CA LYS A 46 -5.48 -24.74 8.62
C LYS A 46 -4.19 -25.29 8.02
N ASP A 47 -3.89 -24.90 6.79
CA ASP A 47 -2.68 -25.31 6.10
C ASP A 47 -1.46 -24.76 6.85
N LYS A 48 -0.49 -25.65 7.12
CA LYS A 48 0.69 -25.29 7.92
C LYS A 48 1.57 -24.24 7.25
N ASP A 49 1.77 -24.32 5.94
CA ASP A 49 2.65 -23.39 5.23
C ASP A 49 2.05 -21.98 5.20
N LYS A 50 0.71 -21.89 5.06
CA LYS A 50 -0.01 -20.62 5.18
C LYS A 50 0.08 -20.03 6.59
N LEU A 51 -0.05 -20.86 7.63
CA LEU A 51 0.08 -20.43 9.02
C LEU A 51 1.51 -19.97 9.33
N ASP A 52 2.52 -20.72 8.91
CA ASP A 52 3.93 -20.36 9.10
C ASP A 52 4.24 -19.02 8.40
N MET A 53 3.69 -18.80 7.21
CA MET A 53 3.78 -17.53 6.51
C MET A 53 3.10 -16.38 7.27
N ILE A 54 1.87 -16.57 7.74
CA ILE A 54 1.13 -15.57 8.52
C ILE A 54 1.89 -15.19 9.79
N TYR A 55 2.45 -16.18 10.47
CA TYR A 55 3.19 -15.99 11.72
C TYR A 55 4.65 -15.52 11.51
N SER A 56 5.11 -15.41 10.27
CA SER A 56 6.40 -14.79 9.93
C SER A 56 6.36 -13.27 9.80
N LEU A 57 5.20 -12.63 10.01
CA LEU A 57 5.05 -11.19 9.97
C LEU A 57 5.92 -10.52 11.03
N VAL A 58 6.75 -9.55 10.65
CA VAL A 58 7.67 -8.83 11.54
C VAL A 58 7.24 -7.39 11.70
N ASP A 59 7.17 -6.89 12.94
CA ASP A 59 7.05 -5.45 13.23
C ASP A 59 8.44 -4.80 13.14
N LEU A 60 8.65 -3.94 12.17
CA LEU A 60 9.94 -3.27 11.94
C LEU A 60 10.27 -2.19 12.98
N GLU A 61 9.34 -1.88 13.87
CA GLU A 61 9.54 -0.96 14.99
C GLU A 61 9.48 -1.65 16.36
N GLY A 62 9.45 -2.98 16.35
CA GLY A 62 9.53 -3.84 17.54
C GLY A 62 8.21 -3.97 18.29
N ASP A 63 7.51 -2.90 18.61
CA ASP A 63 6.27 -2.93 19.39
C ASP A 63 5.29 -1.82 19.05
N LYS A 64 5.64 -0.94 18.12
CA LYS A 64 4.77 0.19 17.76
C LYS A 64 3.64 -0.21 16.81
N GLY A 65 3.81 -1.30 16.07
CA GLY A 65 2.78 -1.84 15.20
C GLY A 65 2.36 -0.92 14.05
N ARG A 66 3.28 -0.08 13.55
CA ARG A 66 2.99 0.92 12.51
C ARG A 66 3.46 0.49 11.13
N ILE A 67 4.48 -0.36 11.07
CA ILE A 67 5.03 -0.91 9.84
C ILE A 67 5.44 -2.35 10.04
N TYR A 68 4.94 -3.20 9.18
CA TYR A 68 5.23 -4.63 9.17
C TYR A 68 5.86 -5.06 7.86
N GLU A 69 6.60 -6.16 7.91
CA GLU A 69 7.18 -6.83 6.74
C GLU A 69 6.77 -8.30 6.72
N MET A 70 6.42 -8.81 5.56
CA MET A 70 5.96 -10.17 5.35
C MET A 70 6.57 -10.78 4.11
N ASN A 71 7.13 -11.97 4.24
CA ASN A 71 7.48 -12.82 3.11
C ASN A 71 6.29 -13.70 2.75
N TYR A 72 5.61 -13.38 1.65
CA TYR A 72 4.46 -14.13 1.17
C TYR A 72 4.94 -15.32 0.34
N THR A 73 4.98 -16.50 0.94
CA THR A 73 5.65 -17.70 0.40
C THR A 73 4.72 -18.70 -0.27
N VAL A 74 3.39 -18.55 -0.11
CA VAL A 74 2.41 -19.46 -0.70
C VAL A 74 1.87 -18.92 -2.02
N ASP A 75 1.34 -19.81 -2.86
CA ASP A 75 0.74 -19.43 -4.13
C ASP A 75 -0.58 -18.67 -3.91
N TYR A 76 -0.63 -17.41 -4.36
CA TYR A 76 -1.84 -16.56 -4.30
C TYR A 76 -2.74 -16.69 -5.53
N LYS A 77 -2.48 -17.67 -6.42
CA LYS A 77 -3.40 -18.06 -7.50
C LYS A 77 -3.68 -16.94 -8.52
N LEU A 78 -2.64 -16.24 -8.98
CA LEU A 78 -2.82 -15.11 -9.91
C LEU A 78 -3.54 -15.53 -11.20
N ASP A 79 -3.21 -16.66 -11.80
CA ASP A 79 -3.84 -17.11 -13.06
C ASP A 79 -5.33 -17.39 -12.88
N GLU A 80 -5.71 -17.97 -11.75
CA GLU A 80 -7.11 -18.18 -11.38
C GLU A 80 -7.83 -16.85 -11.15
N ALA A 81 -7.18 -15.88 -10.48
CA ALA A 81 -7.73 -14.54 -10.27
C ALA A 81 -7.98 -13.80 -11.59
N LEU A 82 -7.03 -13.87 -12.53
CA LEU A 82 -7.16 -13.29 -13.87
C LEU A 82 -8.25 -13.98 -14.70
N ASN A 83 -8.45 -15.28 -14.51
CA ASN A 83 -9.50 -16.05 -15.20
C ASN A 83 -10.88 -15.84 -14.55
N ALA A 84 -10.93 -15.55 -13.25
CA ALA A 84 -12.19 -15.29 -12.54
C ALA A 84 -12.87 -13.96 -12.95
N GLY A 85 -12.17 -13.07 -13.62
CA GLY A 85 -12.72 -11.80 -14.09
C GLY A 85 -13.19 -10.91 -12.96
N ILE A 86 -12.35 -10.74 -11.95
CA ILE A 86 -12.62 -9.92 -10.76
C ILE A 86 -12.85 -8.46 -11.17
N VAL A 87 -13.95 -7.86 -10.72
CA VAL A 87 -14.39 -6.51 -11.11
C VAL A 87 -14.55 -5.54 -9.95
N GLY A 88 -14.24 -5.95 -8.72
CA GLY A 88 -14.40 -5.10 -7.56
C GLY A 88 -14.14 -5.84 -6.25
N THR A 89 -14.20 -5.12 -5.15
CA THR A 89 -13.87 -5.59 -3.80
C THR A 89 -14.65 -6.84 -3.39
N THR A 90 -15.96 -6.87 -3.68
CA THR A 90 -16.81 -8.03 -3.33
C THR A 90 -16.37 -9.29 -4.07
N SER A 91 -16.08 -9.19 -5.36
CA SER A 91 -15.61 -10.33 -6.16
C SER A 91 -14.19 -10.76 -5.77
N LEU A 92 -13.32 -9.80 -5.42
CA LEU A 92 -11.99 -10.08 -4.90
C LEU A 92 -12.07 -10.81 -3.54
N THR A 93 -12.88 -10.31 -2.61
CA THR A 93 -13.09 -10.96 -1.30
C THR A 93 -13.60 -12.39 -1.47
N ARG A 94 -14.56 -12.60 -2.36
CA ARG A 94 -15.06 -13.93 -2.67
C ARG A 94 -13.95 -14.83 -3.21
N PHE A 95 -13.14 -14.32 -4.14
CA PHE A 95 -12.00 -15.06 -4.68
C PHE A 95 -11.02 -15.48 -3.57
N VAL A 96 -10.59 -14.55 -2.74
CA VAL A 96 -9.65 -14.81 -1.62
C VAL A 96 -10.22 -15.88 -0.69
N VAL A 97 -11.46 -15.72 -0.25
CA VAL A 97 -12.11 -16.68 0.66
C VAL A 97 -12.26 -18.07 0.02
N THR A 98 -12.55 -18.15 -1.27
CA THR A 98 -12.81 -19.42 -1.94
C THR A 98 -11.53 -20.17 -2.33
N HIS A 99 -10.45 -19.44 -2.65
CA HIS A 99 -9.23 -20.03 -3.22
C HIS A 99 -8.03 -20.00 -2.27
N LEU A 100 -7.99 -19.08 -1.31
CA LEU A 100 -6.85 -18.93 -0.41
C LEU A 100 -7.14 -19.36 1.03
N PHE A 101 -8.40 -19.36 1.47
CA PHE A 101 -8.78 -19.87 2.78
C PHE A 101 -9.04 -21.39 2.73
N ASP A 102 -8.91 -22.02 3.88
CA ASP A 102 -9.17 -23.46 4.04
C ASP A 102 -10.56 -23.76 4.61
N SER A 103 -11.27 -22.72 5.05
CA SER A 103 -12.67 -22.76 5.46
C SER A 103 -13.37 -21.44 5.17
N ILE A 104 -14.66 -21.50 4.83
CA ILE A 104 -15.43 -20.32 4.42
C ILE A 104 -16.03 -19.62 5.65
N PRO A 105 -15.73 -18.31 5.88
CA PRO A 105 -16.40 -17.55 6.92
C PRO A 105 -17.90 -17.37 6.62
N SER A 106 -18.73 -17.38 7.66
CA SER A 106 -20.11 -16.89 7.55
C SER A 106 -20.04 -15.40 7.21
N ALA A 107 -20.62 -15.02 6.07
CA ALA A 107 -20.45 -13.76 5.34
C ALA A 107 -20.17 -12.51 6.21
N LYS A 108 -19.01 -11.89 6.01
CA LYS A 108 -18.74 -10.49 6.36
C LYS A 108 -18.33 -9.74 5.09
N SER A 109 -19.05 -8.68 4.77
CA SER A 109 -18.72 -7.80 3.66
C SER A 109 -17.53 -6.90 4.02
N VAL A 110 -16.56 -6.78 3.12
CA VAL A 110 -15.52 -5.75 3.18
C VAL A 110 -16.03 -4.55 2.39
N SER A 111 -16.13 -3.38 3.00
CA SER A 111 -16.36 -2.12 2.29
C SER A 111 -15.07 -1.31 2.34
N LEU A 112 -14.63 -0.83 1.19
CA LEU A 112 -13.49 0.06 1.07
C LEU A 112 -14.02 1.47 0.83
N SER A 113 -13.68 2.41 1.70
CA SER A 113 -13.92 3.84 1.52
C SER A 113 -12.59 4.49 1.15
N TYR A 114 -12.58 5.33 0.09
CA TYR A 114 -11.34 5.90 -0.43
C TYR A 114 -11.40 7.42 -0.41
N ASP A 115 -10.80 8.03 0.61
CA ASP A 115 -10.47 9.46 0.60
C ASP A 115 -8.95 9.62 0.53
N ALA A 116 -8.38 9.13 -0.59
CA ALA A 116 -6.95 9.08 -0.82
C ALA A 116 -6.47 10.26 -1.67
N GLY A 117 -5.40 10.90 -1.23
CA GLY A 117 -4.55 11.74 -2.06
C GLY A 117 -3.28 10.98 -2.43
N CYS A 118 -2.63 11.37 -3.50
CA CYS A 118 -1.36 10.77 -3.90
C CYS A 118 -0.53 11.75 -4.72
N SER A 119 0.77 11.51 -4.78
CA SER A 119 1.65 12.14 -5.76
C SER A 119 2.76 11.17 -6.17
N ALA A 120 3.19 11.22 -7.42
CA ALA A 120 4.31 10.43 -7.91
C ALA A 120 5.11 11.19 -8.96
N PHE A 121 6.38 10.82 -9.12
CA PHE A 121 7.25 11.32 -10.18
C PHE A 121 8.35 10.32 -10.53
N ALA A 122 8.98 10.51 -11.69
CA ALA A 122 10.15 9.74 -12.13
C ALA A 122 11.25 10.64 -12.65
N CYS A 123 12.49 10.32 -12.30
CA CYS A 123 13.66 11.07 -12.77
C CYS A 123 14.93 10.18 -12.76
N PRO A 124 15.98 10.56 -13.53
CA PRO A 124 17.32 10.01 -13.37
C PRO A 124 17.89 10.32 -11.98
N ASP A 125 18.65 9.37 -11.43
CA ASP A 125 19.51 9.59 -10.27
C ASP A 125 20.73 10.43 -10.66
N GLY A 126 20.88 11.57 -10.02
CA GLY A 126 21.95 12.53 -10.31
C GLY A 126 23.35 12.01 -10.01
N THR A 127 23.49 10.96 -9.22
CA THR A 127 24.79 10.45 -8.74
C THR A 127 25.26 9.18 -9.45
N SER A 128 24.35 8.33 -9.90
CA SER A 128 24.70 6.98 -10.35
C SER A 128 24.26 6.65 -11.78
N GLY A 129 23.53 7.54 -12.45
CA GLY A 129 22.91 7.24 -13.74
C GLY A 129 21.76 6.22 -13.67
N ASN A 130 21.37 5.82 -12.47
CA ASN A 130 20.17 5.00 -12.22
C ASN A 130 18.89 5.81 -12.45
N PHE A 131 17.74 5.17 -12.27
CA PHE A 131 16.45 5.87 -12.34
C PHE A 131 15.70 5.70 -11.02
N LEU A 132 14.98 6.78 -10.67
CA LEU A 132 14.20 6.87 -9.44
C LEU A 132 12.72 7.08 -9.77
N MET A 133 11.85 6.49 -8.94
CA MET A 133 10.45 6.85 -8.86
C MET A 133 10.15 7.27 -7.42
N GLY A 134 9.58 8.45 -7.23
CA GLY A 134 9.13 8.93 -5.92
C GLY A 134 7.61 8.86 -5.82
N ARG A 135 7.08 8.57 -4.61
CA ARG A 135 5.64 8.47 -4.38
C ARG A 135 5.26 8.86 -2.96
N ASN A 136 4.18 9.62 -2.80
CA ASN A 136 3.45 9.79 -1.54
C ASN A 136 2.09 9.09 -1.62
N PHE A 137 1.77 8.34 -0.58
CA PHE A 137 0.41 7.89 -0.32
C PHE A 137 -0.19 8.75 0.80
N ASP A 138 -1.25 9.47 0.45
CA ASP A 138 -1.96 10.33 1.38
C ASP A 138 -3.33 9.72 1.65
N PHE A 139 -3.63 9.45 2.91
CA PHE A 139 -4.94 8.96 3.31
C PHE A 139 -5.31 9.51 4.69
N ASN A 140 -6.59 9.81 4.89
CA ASN A 140 -7.05 10.38 6.14
C ASN A 140 -7.76 9.30 6.96
N HIS A 141 -6.97 8.47 7.66
CA HIS A 141 -7.53 7.47 8.56
C HIS A 141 -8.20 8.14 9.76
N ARG A 142 -9.51 7.99 9.85
CA ARG A 142 -10.30 8.51 10.96
C ARG A 142 -11.28 7.46 11.46
N ASP A 143 -11.42 7.42 12.75
CA ASP A 143 -12.52 6.70 13.38
C ASP A 143 -13.86 7.26 12.85
N PRO A 144 -14.78 6.41 12.40
CA PRO A 144 -16.03 6.86 11.78
C PRO A 144 -16.96 7.60 12.75
N ASP A 145 -16.86 7.34 14.07
CA ASP A 145 -17.72 7.90 15.09
C ASP A 145 -17.10 9.15 15.72
N THR A 146 -15.86 9.04 16.22
CA THR A 146 -15.18 10.15 16.92
C THR A 146 -14.55 11.16 16.00
N LYS A 147 -14.31 10.80 14.71
CA LYS A 147 -13.54 11.60 13.72
C LYS A 147 -12.07 11.82 14.11
N GLU A 148 -11.62 11.22 15.18
CA GLU A 148 -10.21 11.24 15.56
C GLU A 148 -9.35 10.44 14.57
N ARG A 149 -8.08 10.82 14.46
CA ARG A 149 -7.15 10.08 13.60
C ARG A 149 -6.80 8.74 14.24
N VAL A 150 -6.94 7.67 13.46
CA VAL A 150 -6.51 6.33 13.83
C VAL A 150 -5.19 5.97 13.15
N MET A 151 -4.37 5.23 13.86
CA MET A 151 -3.13 4.68 13.34
C MET A 151 -3.41 3.36 12.62
N ILE A 152 -3.17 3.35 11.32
CA ILE A 152 -3.28 2.17 10.48
C ILE A 152 -1.87 1.71 10.07
N PRO A 153 -1.56 0.42 10.17
CA PRO A 153 -0.24 -0.08 9.80
C PRO A 153 -0.04 -0.12 8.29
N LEU A 154 1.17 0.17 7.85
CA LEU A 154 1.69 -0.20 6.55
C LEU A 154 2.20 -1.63 6.61
N ILE A 155 1.96 -2.43 5.57
CA ILE A 155 2.49 -3.78 5.43
C ILE A 155 3.30 -3.88 4.13
N ALA A 156 4.60 -4.10 4.25
CA ALA A 156 5.47 -4.45 3.13
C ALA A 156 5.35 -5.95 2.85
N VAL A 157 5.07 -6.31 1.61
CA VAL A 157 4.81 -7.69 1.19
C VAL A 157 5.79 -8.08 0.11
N HIS A 158 6.68 -9.01 0.43
CA HIS A 158 7.58 -9.65 -0.52
C HIS A 158 6.90 -10.85 -1.15
N THR A 159 6.96 -10.97 -2.46
CA THR A 159 6.44 -12.11 -3.20
C THR A 159 7.48 -12.69 -4.14
N ALA A 160 7.47 -14.00 -4.31
CA ALA A 160 8.32 -14.74 -5.25
C ALA A 160 7.50 -15.86 -5.91
N PRO A 161 6.53 -15.52 -6.78
CA PRO A 161 5.64 -16.51 -7.38
C PRO A 161 6.36 -17.42 -8.35
N ALA A 162 5.99 -18.69 -8.39
CA ALA A 162 6.54 -19.64 -9.36
C ALA A 162 6.23 -19.18 -10.80
N GLY A 163 7.27 -18.98 -11.61
CA GLY A 163 7.13 -18.51 -12.99
C GLY A 163 6.81 -17.04 -13.16
N GLY A 164 6.75 -16.28 -12.07
CA GLY A 164 6.62 -14.82 -12.06
C GLY A 164 7.85 -14.13 -11.48
N LYS A 165 7.81 -12.82 -11.39
CA LYS A 165 8.89 -11.99 -10.87
C LYS A 165 8.77 -11.79 -9.37
N LYS A 166 9.92 -11.80 -8.69
CA LYS A 166 9.98 -11.34 -7.30
C LYS A 166 9.64 -9.87 -7.21
N SER A 167 8.96 -9.48 -6.14
CA SER A 167 8.62 -8.07 -5.92
C SER A 167 8.49 -7.73 -4.42
N VAL A 168 8.57 -6.44 -4.11
CA VAL A 168 8.09 -5.86 -2.87
C VAL A 168 6.97 -4.88 -3.19
N SER A 169 5.87 -4.97 -2.45
CA SER A 169 4.70 -4.11 -2.59
C SER A 169 4.21 -3.65 -1.23
N PHE A 170 3.45 -2.54 -1.22
CA PHE A 170 3.03 -1.89 0.01
C PHE A 170 1.50 -1.81 0.09
N VAL A 171 0.98 -2.19 1.26
CA VAL A 171 -0.44 -2.35 1.54
C VAL A 171 -0.82 -1.50 2.75
N ASP A 172 -1.94 -0.80 2.64
CA ASP A 172 -2.56 -0.13 3.78
C ASP A 172 -3.38 -1.15 4.60
N GLY A 173 -3.08 -1.29 5.88
CA GLY A 173 -3.76 -2.22 6.79
C GLY A 173 -5.26 -2.01 6.91
N GLN A 174 -5.77 -0.82 6.54
CA GLN A 174 -7.19 -0.54 6.49
C GLN A 174 -7.95 -1.51 5.56
N PHE A 175 -7.32 -1.93 4.47
CA PHE A 175 -7.98 -2.83 3.50
C PHE A 175 -8.26 -4.23 4.09
N VAL A 176 -7.54 -4.61 5.12
CA VAL A 176 -7.77 -5.84 5.89
C VAL A 176 -8.36 -5.55 7.27
N LYS A 177 -8.75 -4.28 7.53
CA LYS A 177 -9.33 -3.79 8.80
C LYS A 177 -8.42 -3.97 10.00
N TYR A 178 -7.12 -3.81 9.81
CA TYR A 178 -6.14 -3.85 10.89
C TYR A 178 -5.72 -2.45 11.31
N GLU A 179 -5.74 -2.22 12.60
CA GLU A 179 -5.20 -1.03 13.26
C GLU A 179 -3.78 -1.33 13.78
N SER A 180 -3.07 -0.29 14.18
CA SER A 180 -1.75 -0.43 14.80
C SER A 180 -1.76 -1.47 15.93
N GLY A 181 -0.74 -2.32 15.94
CA GLY A 181 -0.61 -3.39 16.92
C GLY A 181 -1.56 -4.57 16.73
N PHE A 182 -2.26 -4.69 15.59
CA PHE A 182 -3.22 -5.75 15.33
C PHE A 182 -2.63 -7.15 15.54
N TYR A 183 -1.36 -7.34 15.21
CA TYR A 183 -0.69 -8.64 15.20
C TYR A 183 -0.52 -9.21 16.61
N THR A 184 -0.27 -8.36 17.60
CA THR A 184 -0.10 -8.76 19.00
C THR A 184 -1.36 -8.61 19.85
N LYS A 185 -2.39 -7.92 19.33
CA LYS A 185 -3.64 -7.66 20.02
C LYS A 185 -4.53 -8.90 19.97
N LYS A 186 -4.89 -9.45 21.11
CA LYS A 186 -5.74 -10.64 21.23
C LYS A 186 -7.10 -10.47 20.55
N GLY A 187 -7.55 -11.54 19.87
CA GLY A 187 -8.88 -11.62 19.27
C GLY A 187 -8.99 -11.11 17.84
N ASN A 188 -7.91 -10.69 17.21
CA ASN A 188 -7.89 -10.40 15.78
C ASN A 188 -7.78 -11.71 14.97
N ASP A 189 -8.55 -11.79 13.89
CA ASP A 189 -8.44 -12.86 12.90
C ASP A 189 -7.41 -12.48 11.84
N LEU A 190 -6.32 -13.23 11.77
CA LEU A 190 -5.19 -12.97 10.84
C LEU A 190 -5.41 -13.56 9.44
N SER A 191 -6.52 -14.28 9.20
CA SER A 191 -6.75 -14.94 7.90
C SER A 191 -6.75 -13.97 6.72
N MET A 192 -7.12 -12.72 6.93
CA MET A 192 -7.12 -11.69 5.87
C MET A 192 -5.72 -11.31 5.36
N LEU A 193 -4.63 -11.67 6.07
CA LEU A 193 -3.27 -11.54 5.54
C LEU A 193 -3.07 -12.32 4.25
N MET A 194 -3.88 -13.34 4.00
CA MET A 194 -3.90 -14.07 2.72
C MET A 194 -4.28 -13.21 1.51
N ALA A 195 -4.96 -12.06 1.72
CA ALA A 195 -5.38 -11.16 0.65
C ALA A 195 -4.29 -10.15 0.22
N LEU A 196 -3.21 -9.99 1.00
CA LEU A 196 -2.23 -8.93 0.83
C LEU A 196 -1.66 -8.79 -0.59
N PRO A 197 -1.34 -9.87 -1.34
CA PRO A 197 -0.85 -9.74 -2.71
C PRO A 197 -1.80 -9.00 -3.66
N TYR A 198 -3.09 -8.94 -3.33
CA TYR A 198 -4.14 -8.29 -4.12
C TYR A 198 -4.61 -6.93 -3.57
N LEU A 199 -3.94 -6.40 -2.55
CA LEU A 199 -4.33 -5.14 -1.89
C LEU A 199 -3.25 -4.06 -1.99
N LEU A 200 -2.26 -4.27 -2.86
CA LEU A 200 -1.15 -3.35 -3.04
C LEU A 200 -1.58 -2.01 -3.64
N LEU A 201 -0.90 -0.96 -3.24
CA LEU A 201 -1.08 0.40 -3.74
C LEU A 201 0.09 0.87 -4.61
N ASP A 202 1.24 0.24 -4.41
CA ASP A 202 2.50 0.48 -5.10
C ASP A 202 3.45 -0.70 -4.90
N GLY A 203 4.53 -0.74 -5.67
CA GLY A 203 5.55 -1.76 -5.56
C GLY A 203 6.56 -1.72 -6.70
N ILE A 204 7.62 -2.52 -6.52
CA ILE A 204 8.70 -2.71 -7.49
C ILE A 204 9.05 -4.19 -7.61
N ASN A 205 9.44 -4.63 -8.79
CA ASN A 205 9.89 -6.00 -9.03
C ASN A 205 11.40 -6.11 -9.29
N GLU A 206 11.87 -7.35 -9.43
CA GLU A 206 13.29 -7.70 -9.62
C GLU A 206 13.91 -7.17 -10.93
N ASP A 207 13.10 -6.79 -11.91
CA ASP A 207 13.58 -6.16 -13.15
C ASP A 207 13.64 -4.62 -13.02
N GLY A 208 13.17 -4.06 -11.89
CA GLY A 208 13.15 -2.64 -11.64
C GLY A 208 11.97 -1.94 -12.30
N PHE A 209 10.92 -2.67 -12.66
CA PHE A 209 9.64 -2.08 -13.01
C PHE A 209 8.87 -1.75 -11.72
N ALA A 210 8.40 -0.52 -11.61
CA ALA A 210 7.60 -0.03 -10.49
C ALA A 210 6.27 0.53 -10.97
N VAL A 211 5.23 0.34 -10.16
CA VAL A 211 3.87 0.82 -10.43
C VAL A 211 3.23 1.35 -9.15
N SER A 212 2.49 2.44 -9.27
CA SER A 212 1.61 2.95 -8.22
C SER A 212 0.25 3.33 -8.77
N VAL A 213 -0.77 3.27 -7.92
CA VAL A 213 -2.12 3.73 -8.22
C VAL A 213 -2.41 5.05 -7.50
N LEU A 214 -3.01 6.01 -8.23
CA LEU A 214 -3.42 7.30 -7.68
C LEU A 214 -4.90 7.55 -7.98
N LYS A 215 -5.62 8.07 -6.98
CA LYS A 215 -7.05 8.35 -7.10
C LYS A 215 -7.31 9.55 -8.01
N LEU A 216 -8.37 9.44 -8.78
CA LEU A 216 -8.98 10.51 -9.56
C LEU A 216 -10.41 10.75 -9.09
N ASP A 217 -10.82 12.02 -8.96
CA ASP A 217 -12.21 12.35 -8.74
C ASP A 217 -12.98 12.18 -10.05
N GLY A 218 -14.00 11.34 -10.04
CA GLY A 218 -14.76 11.06 -11.24
C GLY A 218 -15.68 9.85 -11.09
N LEU A 219 -16.18 9.41 -12.22
CA LEU A 219 -16.97 8.19 -12.30
C LEU A 219 -16.06 6.96 -12.20
N PRO A 220 -16.53 5.89 -11.57
CA PRO A 220 -15.80 4.61 -11.56
C PRO A 220 -15.51 4.15 -12.97
N THR A 221 -14.30 3.66 -13.18
CA THR A 221 -13.93 3.06 -14.46
C THR A 221 -14.65 1.73 -14.66
N ALA A 222 -15.27 1.56 -15.82
CA ALA A 222 -15.84 0.30 -16.27
C ALA A 222 -15.80 0.22 -17.80
N GLN A 223 -14.89 -0.58 -18.35
CA GLN A 223 -14.78 -0.80 -19.79
C GLN A 223 -15.77 -1.90 -20.22
N THR A 224 -17.07 -1.54 -20.29
CA THR A 224 -18.18 -2.48 -20.52
C THR A 224 -18.28 -3.00 -21.94
N ASP A 225 -17.81 -2.23 -22.92
CA ASP A 225 -17.96 -2.54 -24.36
C ASP A 225 -16.77 -3.33 -24.92
N SER A 226 -15.81 -3.67 -24.09
CA SER A 226 -14.64 -4.44 -24.48
C SER A 226 -14.93 -5.95 -24.39
N PRO A 227 -14.52 -6.77 -25.37
CA PRO A 227 -14.63 -8.21 -25.31
C PRO A 227 -13.55 -8.86 -24.42
N ASN A 228 -12.61 -8.06 -23.93
CA ASN A 228 -11.47 -8.55 -23.16
C ASN A 228 -11.90 -9.08 -21.79
N LYS A 229 -11.03 -9.89 -21.18
CA LYS A 229 -11.23 -10.34 -19.79
C LYS A 229 -11.29 -9.14 -18.84
N ARG A 230 -12.21 -9.20 -17.91
CA ARG A 230 -12.34 -8.14 -16.89
C ARG A 230 -11.25 -8.25 -15.85
N ILE A 231 -10.75 -7.11 -15.40
CA ILE A 231 -9.73 -7.05 -14.35
C ILE A 231 -10.01 -5.91 -13.38
N PHE A 232 -9.82 -6.17 -12.09
CA PHE A 232 -9.90 -5.15 -11.05
C PHE A 232 -8.55 -4.46 -10.85
N THR A 233 -8.54 -3.19 -10.46
CA THR A 233 -7.35 -2.33 -10.34
C THR A 233 -6.17 -2.99 -9.63
N THR A 234 -6.37 -3.54 -8.43
CA THR A 234 -5.28 -4.12 -7.65
C THR A 234 -4.82 -5.48 -8.17
N VAL A 235 -5.72 -6.24 -8.80
CA VAL A 235 -5.35 -7.48 -9.51
C VAL A 235 -4.50 -7.14 -10.74
N ALA A 236 -4.82 -6.05 -11.44
CA ALA A 236 -3.98 -5.57 -12.54
C ALA A 236 -2.57 -5.17 -12.04
N MET A 237 -2.48 -4.45 -10.92
CA MET A 237 -1.17 -4.10 -10.34
C MET A 237 -0.36 -5.35 -9.97
N ARG A 238 -0.99 -6.37 -9.38
CA ARG A 238 -0.31 -7.63 -9.07
C ARG A 238 0.17 -8.32 -10.33
N MET A 239 -0.66 -8.41 -11.37
CA MET A 239 -0.28 -8.94 -12.68
C MET A 239 0.93 -8.21 -13.26
N LEU A 240 0.93 -6.88 -13.22
CA LEU A 240 2.03 -6.07 -13.76
C LEU A 240 3.34 -6.33 -13.00
N LEU A 241 3.31 -6.37 -11.66
CA LEU A 241 4.51 -6.66 -10.87
C LEU A 241 5.05 -8.07 -11.11
N ASP A 242 4.17 -9.05 -11.32
CA ASP A 242 4.60 -10.44 -11.55
C ASP A 242 5.13 -10.68 -12.96
N ARG A 243 4.75 -9.86 -13.96
CA ARG A 243 4.95 -10.22 -15.36
C ARG A 243 5.68 -9.17 -16.20
N ALA A 244 5.53 -7.89 -15.90
CA ALA A 244 6.17 -6.84 -16.69
C ALA A 244 7.61 -6.58 -16.24
N SER A 245 8.52 -6.45 -17.19
CA SER A 245 9.90 -6.00 -16.96
C SER A 245 10.07 -4.53 -17.28
N THR A 246 9.16 -3.97 -18.08
CA THR A 246 9.26 -2.60 -18.61
C THR A 246 7.89 -1.91 -18.67
N VAL A 247 7.90 -0.59 -18.68
CA VAL A 247 6.71 0.23 -18.93
C VAL A 247 6.03 -0.16 -20.23
N LYS A 248 6.80 -0.46 -21.27
CA LYS A 248 6.25 -0.89 -22.56
C LYS A 248 5.47 -2.19 -22.45
N GLU A 249 6.03 -3.22 -21.80
CA GLU A 249 5.34 -4.49 -21.59
C GLU A 249 4.08 -4.31 -20.74
N ALA A 250 4.16 -3.53 -19.66
CA ALA A 250 3.02 -3.23 -18.80
C ALA A 250 1.85 -2.60 -19.58
N LYS A 251 2.14 -1.63 -20.46
CA LYS A 251 1.13 -1.00 -21.31
C LYS A 251 0.45 -2.00 -22.26
N GLU A 252 1.24 -2.87 -22.90
CA GLU A 252 0.67 -3.89 -23.78
C GLU A 252 -0.21 -4.88 -23.00
N MET A 253 0.21 -5.33 -21.81
CA MET A 253 -0.60 -6.21 -20.97
C MET A 253 -1.95 -5.60 -20.58
N LEU A 254 -2.00 -4.30 -20.27
CA LEU A 254 -3.25 -3.63 -19.90
C LEU A 254 -4.26 -3.58 -21.05
N LYS A 255 -3.82 -3.62 -22.30
CA LYS A 255 -4.72 -3.65 -23.49
C LYS A 255 -5.50 -4.95 -23.62
N ASP A 256 -4.99 -6.04 -23.04
CA ASP A 256 -5.63 -7.35 -23.10
C ASP A 256 -6.79 -7.49 -22.10
N TYR A 257 -6.99 -6.50 -21.25
CA TYR A 257 -7.99 -6.53 -20.19
C TYR A 257 -8.95 -5.35 -20.25
N SER A 258 -10.17 -5.56 -19.78
CA SER A 258 -11.16 -4.53 -19.50
C SER A 258 -11.10 -4.13 -18.05
N MET A 259 -10.68 -2.89 -17.76
CA MET A 259 -10.49 -2.37 -16.42
C MET A 259 -11.82 -2.06 -15.72
N TYR A 260 -11.88 -2.46 -14.45
CA TYR A 260 -12.97 -2.13 -13.53
C TYR A 260 -12.41 -1.59 -12.23
N MET A 261 -13.07 -0.56 -11.69
CA MET A 261 -12.72 0.10 -10.45
C MET A 261 -13.96 0.19 -9.57
N ASP A 262 -13.86 -0.33 -8.35
CA ASP A 262 -14.99 -0.58 -7.45
C ASP A 262 -15.16 0.56 -6.45
N THR A 263 -15.49 1.75 -6.94
CA THR A 263 -15.87 2.85 -6.04
C THR A 263 -16.99 3.64 -6.67
N ASP A 264 -17.93 4.09 -5.86
CA ASP A 264 -19.10 4.83 -6.32
C ASP A 264 -18.78 6.23 -6.89
N SER A 265 -17.55 6.74 -6.66
CA SER A 265 -17.21 8.13 -6.98
C SER A 265 -15.74 8.39 -7.31
N ALA A 266 -14.95 7.36 -7.58
CA ALA A 266 -13.54 7.53 -7.92
C ALA A 266 -13.12 6.66 -9.11
N SER A 267 -12.25 7.20 -9.93
CA SER A 267 -11.43 6.47 -10.87
C SER A 267 -9.99 6.44 -10.36
N TYR A 268 -9.10 5.83 -11.11
CA TYR A 268 -7.68 5.79 -10.79
C TYR A 268 -6.87 5.90 -12.07
N HIS A 269 -5.65 6.40 -11.94
CA HIS A 269 -4.62 6.21 -12.94
C HIS A 269 -3.43 5.46 -12.36
N PHE A 270 -2.69 4.79 -13.23
CA PHE A 270 -1.42 4.17 -12.89
C PHE A 270 -0.29 5.10 -13.26
N PHE A 271 0.68 5.25 -12.36
CA PHE A 271 1.98 5.79 -12.69
C PHE A 271 2.99 4.65 -12.68
N MET A 272 3.74 4.50 -13.76
CA MET A 272 4.70 3.43 -13.96
C MET A 272 6.05 3.98 -14.36
N ALA A 273 7.12 3.36 -13.89
CA ALA A 273 8.48 3.65 -14.32
C ALA A 273 9.33 2.38 -14.32
N ASP A 274 10.43 2.36 -15.10
CA ASP A 274 11.31 1.20 -15.16
C ASP A 274 12.81 1.58 -15.10
N ALA A 275 13.65 0.56 -14.93
CA ALA A 275 15.09 0.72 -14.82
C ALA A 275 15.77 1.23 -16.10
N LYS A 276 15.07 1.31 -17.23
CA LYS A 276 15.56 1.90 -18.48
C LYS A 276 15.30 3.41 -18.54
N GLY A 277 14.50 3.94 -17.58
CA GLY A 277 14.12 5.34 -17.49
C GLY A 277 12.85 5.70 -18.25
N ASP A 278 12.14 4.69 -18.77
CA ASP A 278 10.81 4.88 -19.30
C ASP A 278 9.81 5.12 -18.16
N PHE A 279 8.82 5.96 -18.41
CA PHE A 279 7.70 6.23 -17.51
C PHE A 279 6.41 6.41 -18.29
N ALA A 280 5.29 6.13 -17.66
CA ALA A 280 3.97 6.38 -18.25
C ALA A 280 2.91 6.63 -17.17
N ILE A 281 1.91 7.41 -17.56
CA ILE A 281 0.63 7.53 -16.88
C ILE A 281 -0.40 6.79 -17.73
N VAL A 282 -1.17 5.91 -17.12
CA VAL A 282 -2.28 5.22 -17.79
C VAL A 282 -3.57 5.67 -17.14
N GLU A 283 -4.41 6.31 -17.94
CA GLU A 283 -5.74 6.79 -17.55
C GLU A 283 -6.83 6.04 -18.30
N TYR A 284 -8.00 5.96 -17.68
CA TYR A 284 -9.20 5.42 -18.29
C TYR A 284 -10.19 6.57 -18.44
N THR A 285 -10.40 7.03 -19.66
CA THR A 285 -11.06 8.29 -19.95
C THR A 285 -12.46 8.10 -20.49
N ASN A 286 -13.37 8.97 -20.10
CA ASN A 286 -14.75 9.02 -20.58
C ASN A 286 -15.16 10.50 -20.76
N PRO A 287 -14.71 11.16 -21.85
CA PRO A 287 -14.91 12.60 -22.01
C PRO A 287 -16.34 13.00 -22.37
N ASP A 288 -17.10 12.11 -23.01
CA ASP A 288 -18.34 12.54 -23.66
C ASP A 288 -19.54 12.50 -22.73
N THR A 289 -19.75 11.42 -22.02
CA THR A 289 -20.87 11.26 -21.07
C THR A 289 -20.59 10.20 -20.02
N GLN A 290 -21.42 10.18 -18.96
CA GLN A 290 -21.41 9.11 -17.95
C GLN A 290 -21.80 7.72 -18.49
N LEU A 291 -22.35 7.65 -19.68
CA LEU A 291 -22.84 6.42 -20.29
C LEU A 291 -21.86 5.80 -21.28
N ASN A 292 -20.83 6.53 -21.69
CA ASN A 292 -19.84 6.01 -22.61
C ASN A 292 -18.80 5.18 -21.86
N PRO A 293 -18.36 4.04 -22.43
CA PRO A 293 -17.33 3.20 -21.81
C PRO A 293 -16.00 3.94 -21.70
N ASN A 294 -15.29 3.69 -20.63
CA ASN A 294 -13.95 4.24 -20.46
C ASN A 294 -12.99 3.69 -21.50
N ARG A 295 -12.10 4.55 -21.98
CA ARG A 295 -11.03 4.21 -22.91
C ARG A 295 -9.68 4.31 -22.21
N LEU A 296 -8.81 3.37 -22.50
CA LEU A 296 -7.43 3.40 -22.02
C LEU A 296 -6.66 4.47 -22.79
N GLU A 297 -6.01 5.39 -22.08
CA GLU A 297 -5.06 6.36 -22.61
C GLU A 297 -3.68 6.17 -21.98
N GLU A 298 -2.67 6.11 -22.82
CA GLU A 298 -1.27 5.96 -22.43
C GLU A 298 -0.53 7.27 -22.68
N LEU A 299 -0.08 7.90 -21.61
CA LEU A 299 0.59 9.21 -21.64
C LEU A 299 2.05 9.05 -21.22
N SER A 300 2.98 9.41 -22.09
CA SER A 300 4.42 9.29 -21.83
C SER A 300 5.26 10.23 -22.69
N GLY A 301 6.54 10.31 -22.41
CA GLY A 301 7.55 10.98 -23.26
C GLY A 301 7.73 12.48 -23.02
N ALA A 302 6.73 13.21 -22.56
CA ALA A 302 6.86 14.63 -22.25
C ALA A 302 7.32 14.86 -20.80
N ASP A 303 8.17 15.83 -20.56
CA ASP A 303 8.62 16.18 -19.20
C ASP A 303 7.48 16.62 -18.27
N THR A 304 6.37 17.12 -18.83
CA THR A 304 5.14 17.41 -18.07
C THR A 304 4.48 16.16 -17.49
N LEU A 305 4.76 14.99 -18.05
CA LEU A 305 4.22 13.70 -17.62
C LEU A 305 5.16 12.94 -16.68
N ARG A 306 6.30 13.56 -16.28
CA ARG A 306 7.21 12.94 -15.28
C ARG A 306 6.66 12.96 -13.87
N CYS A 307 5.59 13.67 -13.62
CA CYS A 307 4.91 13.66 -12.32
C CYS A 307 3.39 13.68 -12.50
N VAL A 308 2.70 13.22 -11.46
CA VAL A 308 1.26 13.09 -11.44
C VAL A 308 0.74 13.20 -10.00
N THR A 309 -0.51 13.67 -9.87
CA THR A 309 -1.23 13.74 -8.59
C THR A 309 -2.69 13.30 -8.80
N ASN A 310 -3.67 13.93 -8.14
CA ASN A 310 -5.06 13.49 -8.15
C ASN A 310 -5.95 14.29 -9.11
N PHE A 311 -5.56 14.37 -10.37
CA PHE A 311 -6.40 14.90 -11.45
C PHE A 311 -6.00 14.29 -12.80
N TYR A 312 -6.91 14.30 -13.75
CA TYR A 312 -6.64 13.79 -15.10
C TYR A 312 -5.63 14.67 -15.83
N VAL A 313 -4.58 14.07 -16.37
CA VAL A 313 -3.59 14.75 -17.22
C VAL A 313 -3.86 14.55 -18.70
N SER A 314 -4.76 13.61 -19.05
CA SER A 314 -5.24 13.40 -20.42
C SER A 314 -5.89 14.67 -20.97
N PRO A 315 -5.48 15.14 -22.16
CA PRO A 315 -6.13 16.29 -22.83
C PRO A 315 -7.63 16.07 -23.04
N ASN A 316 -8.05 14.83 -23.27
CA ASN A 316 -9.47 14.49 -23.50
C ASN A 316 -10.31 14.68 -22.24
N MET A 317 -9.74 14.49 -21.05
CA MET A 317 -10.44 14.65 -19.79
C MET A 317 -10.25 16.02 -19.15
N TYR A 318 -9.11 16.66 -19.35
CA TYR A 318 -8.75 17.90 -18.64
C TYR A 318 -9.77 19.02 -18.83
N ALA A 319 -10.38 19.13 -20.00
CA ALA A 319 -11.39 20.13 -20.31
C ALA A 319 -12.81 19.76 -19.85
N THR A 320 -13.02 18.57 -19.31
CA THR A 320 -14.33 18.12 -18.83
C THR A 320 -14.59 18.57 -17.39
N PRO A 321 -15.87 18.66 -16.94
CA PRO A 321 -16.19 18.95 -15.55
C PRO A 321 -15.58 17.95 -14.55
N HIS A 322 -15.36 16.71 -14.96
CA HIS A 322 -14.69 15.69 -14.12
C HIS A 322 -13.18 15.88 -14.10
N GLY A 323 -12.57 16.16 -15.25
CA GLY A 323 -11.13 16.40 -15.36
C GLY A 323 -10.67 17.67 -14.64
N MET A 324 -11.57 18.66 -14.48
CA MET A 324 -11.30 19.88 -13.72
C MET A 324 -11.38 19.71 -12.19
N ARG A 325 -11.79 18.55 -11.71
CA ARG A 325 -11.83 18.28 -10.26
C ARG A 325 -10.44 17.92 -9.76
N HIS A 326 -9.97 18.69 -8.81
CA HIS A 326 -8.67 18.49 -8.18
C HIS A 326 -8.89 18.21 -6.70
N SER A 327 -8.81 16.95 -6.27
CA SER A 327 -8.88 16.64 -4.87
C SER A 327 -7.56 16.92 -4.16
N LEU A 328 -7.65 17.26 -2.88
CA LEU A 328 -6.50 17.39 -1.99
C LEU A 328 -5.34 18.24 -2.57
N HIS A 329 -5.67 19.40 -3.16
CA HIS A 329 -4.70 20.29 -3.80
C HIS A 329 -3.87 19.59 -4.91
N GLY A 330 -4.52 18.74 -5.72
CA GLY A 330 -3.84 17.95 -6.74
C GLY A 330 -3.04 18.80 -7.72
N LYS A 331 -3.64 19.86 -8.27
CA LYS A 331 -2.95 20.73 -9.25
C LYS A 331 -1.77 21.50 -8.63
N GLU A 332 -1.94 22.04 -7.45
CA GLU A 332 -0.90 22.80 -6.75
C GLU A 332 0.28 21.92 -6.35
N ARG A 333 0.03 20.68 -5.90
CA ARG A 333 1.07 19.69 -5.63
C ARG A 333 1.79 19.28 -6.91
N TYR A 334 1.06 19.11 -8.01
CA TYR A 334 1.65 18.83 -9.32
C TYR A 334 2.57 19.96 -9.77
N ASP A 335 2.13 21.23 -9.67
CA ASP A 335 2.95 22.38 -10.04
C ASP A 335 4.22 22.48 -9.17
N SER A 336 4.10 22.14 -7.88
CA SER A 336 5.24 22.08 -6.95
C SER A 336 6.23 20.97 -7.31
N LEU A 337 5.74 19.77 -7.68
CA LEU A 337 6.58 18.69 -8.20
C LEU A 337 7.31 19.09 -9.47
N ARG A 338 6.61 19.67 -10.43
CA ARG A 338 7.22 20.16 -11.67
C ARG A 338 8.29 21.21 -11.42
N ALA A 339 8.01 22.19 -10.56
CA ALA A 339 8.98 23.21 -10.19
C ALA A 339 10.22 22.61 -9.50
N GLY A 340 10.03 21.59 -8.67
CA GLY A 340 11.10 20.84 -8.04
C GLY A 340 11.95 20.08 -9.05
N LEU A 341 11.34 19.31 -9.94
CA LEU A 341 12.02 18.60 -11.01
C LEU A 341 12.83 19.53 -11.90
N LEU A 342 12.26 20.68 -12.30
CA LEU A 342 12.96 21.70 -13.09
C LEU A 342 14.17 22.30 -12.35
N ARG A 343 14.05 22.62 -11.06
CA ARG A 343 15.17 23.15 -10.26
C ARG A 343 16.35 22.21 -10.20
N HIS A 344 16.09 20.91 -10.19
CA HIS A 344 17.11 19.86 -10.21
C HIS A 344 17.50 19.42 -11.62
N ASN A 345 17.07 20.15 -12.65
CA ASN A 345 17.29 19.77 -14.04
C ASN A 345 16.89 18.31 -14.33
N TYR A 346 15.77 17.88 -13.74
CA TYR A 346 15.21 16.51 -13.80
C TYR A 346 16.12 15.38 -13.28
N LYS A 347 17.14 15.70 -12.47
CA LYS A 347 18.05 14.70 -11.87
C LYS A 347 18.15 14.96 -10.38
N MET A 348 17.96 13.94 -9.57
CA MET A 348 17.98 14.05 -8.11
C MET A 348 18.67 12.85 -7.48
N THR A 349 19.34 13.06 -6.35
CA THR A 349 19.71 11.96 -5.48
C THR A 349 18.48 11.37 -4.82
N PRO A 350 18.53 10.14 -4.24
CA PRO A 350 17.40 9.59 -3.47
C PRO A 350 16.95 10.51 -2.32
N GLU A 351 17.89 11.20 -1.67
CA GLU A 351 17.61 12.14 -0.57
C GLU A 351 16.89 13.39 -1.08
N GLU A 352 17.31 13.96 -2.21
CA GLU A 352 16.64 15.08 -2.85
C GLU A 352 15.25 14.69 -3.35
N ALA A 353 15.09 13.48 -3.86
CA ALA A 353 13.80 12.93 -4.27
C ALA A 353 12.84 12.79 -3.07
N LEU A 354 13.32 12.28 -1.93
CA LEU A 354 12.55 12.24 -0.68
C LEU A 354 12.24 13.67 -0.18
N GLY A 355 13.19 14.60 -0.31
CA GLY A 355 13.01 16.02 -0.02
C GLY A 355 11.90 16.66 -0.86
N LEU A 356 11.80 16.30 -2.15
CA LEU A 356 10.72 16.78 -3.03
C LEU A 356 9.36 16.20 -2.62
N LEU A 357 9.31 14.92 -2.22
CA LEU A 357 8.10 14.32 -1.66
C LEU A 357 7.64 15.03 -0.37
N LYS A 358 8.58 15.42 0.48
CA LYS A 358 8.31 16.19 1.70
C LYS A 358 7.64 17.54 1.39
N VAL A 359 8.02 18.22 0.30
CA VAL A 359 7.42 19.49 -0.12
C VAL A 359 5.93 19.36 -0.45
N VAL A 360 5.52 18.22 -1.03
CA VAL A 360 4.13 18.00 -1.45
C VAL A 360 3.36 17.06 -0.50
N ALA A 361 3.96 16.70 0.63
CA ALA A 361 3.33 15.86 1.65
C ALA A 361 2.16 16.60 2.32
N GLN A 362 1.10 15.87 2.61
CA GLN A 362 -0.10 16.39 3.23
C GLN A 362 -0.12 16.16 4.75
N GLY A 363 -0.77 17.08 5.49
CA GLY A 363 -0.89 17.05 6.94
C GLY A 363 -1.10 18.42 7.54
N PRO A 364 -1.33 18.55 8.87
CA PRO A 364 -1.60 19.84 9.55
C PRO A 364 -0.50 20.88 9.31
N ASP A 365 0.73 20.43 9.25
CA ASP A 365 1.96 21.19 8.95
C ASP A 365 2.44 20.98 7.52
N GLY A 366 1.63 20.29 6.70
CA GLY A 366 1.91 19.98 5.31
C GLY A 366 1.36 20.99 4.33
N TYR A 367 1.12 20.51 3.13
CA TYR A 367 0.75 21.35 2.00
C TYR A 367 -0.55 22.13 2.27
N GLN A 368 -0.43 23.47 2.42
CA GLN A 368 -1.52 24.43 2.60
C GLN A 368 -2.59 24.06 3.64
N GLY A 369 -2.21 23.37 4.72
CA GLY A 369 -3.17 22.97 5.77
C GLY A 369 -4.16 21.89 5.29
N SER A 370 -3.75 21.02 4.41
CA SER A 370 -4.55 19.92 3.86
C SER A 370 -5.21 19.08 4.95
N THR A 371 -6.41 18.62 4.68
CA THR A 371 -7.11 17.64 5.54
C THR A 371 -6.57 16.21 5.34
N GLY A 372 -5.88 15.94 4.23
CA GLY A 372 -5.15 14.70 3.98
C GLY A 372 -3.97 14.51 4.94
N PHE A 373 -3.43 13.32 4.97
CA PHE A 373 -2.21 13.02 5.73
C PHE A 373 -1.37 11.99 4.99
N THR A 374 -0.09 12.30 4.77
CA THR A 374 0.83 11.39 4.11
C THR A 374 1.15 10.23 5.04
N GLN A 375 0.70 9.05 4.68
CA GLN A 375 0.93 7.81 5.42
C GLN A 375 2.34 7.29 5.19
N TRP A 376 2.81 7.30 3.92
CA TRP A 376 4.20 7.03 3.58
C TRP A 376 4.67 7.83 2.38
N SER A 377 5.98 8.05 2.35
CA SER A 377 6.73 8.64 1.24
C SER A 377 7.87 7.70 0.90
N GLU A 378 7.97 7.32 -0.36
CA GLU A 378 8.92 6.32 -0.80
C GLU A 378 9.65 6.73 -2.06
N VAL A 379 10.91 6.32 -2.13
CA VAL A 379 11.77 6.47 -3.31
C VAL A 379 12.24 5.09 -3.73
N PHE A 380 11.76 4.65 -4.87
CA PHE A 380 12.22 3.45 -5.56
C PHE A 380 13.49 3.78 -6.33
N ASN A 381 14.57 3.07 -6.08
CA ASN A 381 15.71 3.03 -6.97
C ASN A 381 15.52 1.87 -7.94
N LEU A 382 15.03 2.17 -9.13
CA LEU A 382 14.59 1.18 -10.12
C LEU A 382 15.74 0.28 -10.57
N SER A 383 16.94 0.84 -10.72
CA SER A 383 18.10 0.08 -11.16
C SER A 383 18.67 -0.82 -10.06
N LYS A 384 18.62 -0.39 -8.79
CA LYS A 384 19.07 -1.19 -7.64
C LYS A 384 17.99 -2.12 -7.08
N LYS A 385 16.71 -1.92 -7.48
CA LYS A 385 15.53 -2.65 -6.99
C LYS A 385 15.39 -2.51 -5.47
N THR A 386 15.61 -1.30 -4.98
CA THR A 386 15.51 -0.95 -3.55
C THR A 386 14.47 0.16 -3.35
N VAL A 387 13.91 0.20 -2.14
CA VAL A 387 12.96 1.24 -1.73
C VAL A 387 13.47 1.86 -0.44
N SER A 388 13.51 3.19 -0.39
CA SER A 388 13.73 3.97 0.83
C SER A 388 12.43 4.66 1.20
N MET A 389 11.93 4.46 2.42
CA MET A 389 10.60 4.88 2.82
C MET A 389 10.60 5.59 4.17
N SER A 390 9.90 6.72 4.26
CA SER A 390 9.52 7.36 5.52
C SER A 390 8.02 7.20 5.73
N ILE A 391 7.60 6.85 6.95
CA ILE A 391 6.18 6.72 7.30
C ILE A 391 5.73 7.90 8.16
N LEU A 392 4.44 8.24 8.06
CA LEU A 392 3.77 9.20 8.94
C LEU A 392 4.48 10.56 9.03
N ARG A 393 5.23 10.93 7.96
CA ARG A 393 6.03 12.17 7.87
C ARG A 393 7.19 12.24 8.88
N GLU A 394 7.65 11.12 9.41
CA GLU A 394 8.84 11.02 10.26
C GLU A 394 10.10 11.00 9.37
N TRP A 395 10.47 12.16 8.80
CA TRP A 395 11.52 12.30 7.78
C TRP A 395 12.93 11.95 8.26
N ASP A 396 13.15 11.92 9.57
CA ASP A 396 14.43 11.58 10.16
C ASP A 396 14.64 10.06 10.32
N LYS A 397 13.59 9.27 9.98
CA LYS A 397 13.62 7.81 10.02
C LYS A 397 13.26 7.25 8.65
N THR A 398 14.11 6.37 8.13
CA THR A 398 13.92 5.73 6.83
C THR A 398 14.00 4.22 6.97
N PHE A 399 13.02 3.52 6.43
CA PHE A 399 13.01 2.07 6.26
C PHE A 399 13.53 1.72 4.87
N HIS A 400 14.19 0.58 4.75
CA HIS A 400 14.80 0.14 3.49
C HIS A 400 14.32 -1.26 3.14
N PHE A 401 13.88 -1.41 1.90
CA PHE A 401 13.45 -2.70 1.35
C PHE A 401 14.23 -2.99 0.08
N LYS A 402 14.39 -4.27 -0.22
CA LYS A 402 15.06 -4.76 -1.42
C LYS A 402 14.31 -5.94 -1.99
N VAL A 403 14.21 -6.01 -3.30
CA VAL A 403 13.72 -7.21 -3.98
C VAL A 403 14.85 -8.23 -4.02
N GLU A 404 14.67 -9.36 -3.33
CA GLU A 404 15.68 -10.43 -3.16
C GLU A 404 15.33 -11.69 -3.94
#